data_9048dcb45acd88a24ecf014aed26326e
#
_entry.id   9048dcb45acd88a24ecf014aed26326e
#
_cell.length_a   1.000
_cell.length_b   1.000
_cell.length_c   1.000
_cell.angle_alpha   90.00
_cell.angle_beta   90.00
_cell.angle_gamma   90.00
#
_symmetry.space_group_name_H-M   'P 1'
#
loop_
_entity.id
_entity.type
_entity.pdbx_description
1 polymer ?
#
loop_
_entity_poly.entity_id
_entity_poly.type
_entity_poly.pdbx_seq_one_letter_code
_entity_poly.pdbx_strand_id
1 'polypeptide(L)'
;RNCVLVCGFALFSFVANAQEQRDWQRLYDELMVSEEQEWLMNEENYDLLCNLAAHPIDLNKATREALEQLPFLTATQVEAILAYIYQYRGMRSVGELLMIESLDAARSELLSYFVTIKVEEQRHYPTLAMILERGKHDITLTMKVSFYERKGDKNGYLGYPYTHSLRYKFSYSDYF
;
A
#
# COMPACT_ATOMS: atom_id res chain seq x y z
N ARG A 1 -23.65 -9.42 -30.08
CA ARG A 1 -23.09 -10.66 -29.48
C ARG A 1 -22.18 -10.39 -28.28
N ASN A 2 -21.70 -9.13 -28.06
CA ASN A 2 -20.83 -8.74 -26.96
C ASN A 2 -21.57 -8.24 -25.69
N CYS A 3 -22.86 -7.85 -25.79
CA CYS A 3 -23.62 -7.39 -24.63
C CYS A 3 -24.01 -8.51 -23.65
N VAL A 4 -24.17 -9.75 -24.12
CA VAL A 4 -24.58 -10.89 -23.26
C VAL A 4 -23.44 -11.33 -22.34
N LEU A 5 -22.19 -11.19 -22.77
CA LEU A 5 -20.99 -11.54 -21.96
C LEU A 5 -20.75 -10.54 -20.81
N VAL A 6 -21.04 -9.26 -21.02
CA VAL A 6 -20.86 -8.22 -19.98
C VAL A 6 -21.91 -8.34 -18.87
N CYS A 7 -23.16 -8.66 -19.24
CA CYS A 7 -24.21 -8.89 -18.23
C CYS A 7 -23.96 -10.16 -17.40
N GLY A 8 -23.38 -11.21 -17.99
CA GLY A 8 -23.02 -12.43 -17.27
C GLY A 8 -21.94 -12.22 -16.21
N PHE A 9 -20.95 -11.35 -16.50
CA PHE A 9 -19.85 -11.05 -15.56
C PHE A 9 -20.31 -10.18 -14.38
N ALA A 10 -21.22 -9.22 -14.63
CA ALA A 10 -21.80 -8.38 -13.59
C ALA A 10 -22.69 -9.17 -12.61
N LEU A 11 -23.44 -10.15 -13.11
CA LEU A 11 -24.29 -11.02 -12.27
C LEU A 11 -23.45 -11.97 -11.41
N PHE A 12 -22.30 -12.44 -11.91
CA PHE A 12 -21.42 -13.33 -11.15
C PHE A 12 -20.74 -12.62 -9.98
N SER A 13 -20.37 -11.34 -10.16
CA SER A 13 -19.80 -10.51 -9.10
C SER A 13 -20.82 -10.23 -7.98
N PHE A 14 -22.11 -10.10 -8.32
CA PHE A 14 -23.17 -9.85 -7.34
C PHE A 14 -23.46 -11.08 -6.47
N VAL A 15 -23.38 -12.28 -7.06
CA VAL A 15 -23.60 -13.54 -6.32
C VAL A 15 -22.44 -13.82 -5.36
N ALA A 16 -21.19 -13.53 -5.74
CA ALA A 16 -20.02 -13.74 -4.87
C ALA A 16 -20.10 -12.85 -3.63
N ASN A 17 -20.41 -11.56 -3.78
CA ASN A 17 -20.56 -10.65 -2.63
C ASN A 17 -21.73 -11.05 -1.71
N ALA A 18 -22.84 -11.57 -2.27
CA ALA A 18 -23.99 -11.99 -1.48
C ALA A 18 -23.72 -13.28 -0.67
N GLN A 19 -22.77 -14.11 -1.10
CA GLN A 19 -22.39 -15.32 -0.40
C GLN A 19 -21.42 -15.01 0.75
N GLU A 20 -20.44 -14.16 0.52
CA GLU A 20 -19.50 -13.67 1.52
C GLU A 20 -20.22 -12.89 2.64
N GLN A 21 -21.23 -12.12 2.30
CA GLN A 21 -22.05 -11.39 3.28
C GLN A 21 -22.86 -12.31 4.20
N ARG A 22 -23.31 -13.49 3.72
CA ARG A 22 -24.02 -14.47 4.55
C ARG A 22 -23.09 -15.23 5.49
N ASP A 23 -21.84 -15.40 5.10
CA ASP A 23 -20.90 -16.20 5.88
C ASP A 23 -20.49 -15.46 7.19
N TRP A 24 -20.18 -14.16 7.14
CA TRP A 24 -19.86 -13.41 8.35
C TRP A 24 -21.07 -13.22 9.28
N GLN A 25 -22.29 -13.07 8.74
CA GLN A 25 -23.49 -12.95 9.56
C GLN A 25 -23.72 -14.21 10.39
N ARG A 26 -23.60 -15.37 9.75
CA ARG A 26 -23.72 -16.64 10.46
C ARG A 26 -22.69 -16.82 11.57
N LEU A 27 -21.44 -16.45 11.29
CA LEU A 27 -20.35 -16.51 12.29
C LEU A 27 -20.61 -15.54 13.44
N TYR A 28 -21.13 -14.36 13.15
CA TYR A 28 -21.47 -13.36 14.16
C TYR A 28 -22.61 -13.87 15.06
N ASP A 29 -23.67 -14.40 14.49
CA ASP A 29 -24.81 -14.94 15.24
C ASP A 29 -24.38 -16.12 16.12
N GLU A 30 -23.60 -17.04 15.57
CA GLU A 30 -23.08 -18.19 16.30
C GLU A 30 -22.20 -17.76 17.49
N LEU A 31 -21.36 -16.76 17.29
CA LEU A 31 -20.50 -16.21 18.35
C LEU A 31 -21.33 -15.53 19.43
N MET A 32 -22.29 -14.68 19.06
CA MET A 32 -23.11 -13.95 20.03
C MET A 32 -24.02 -14.88 20.84
N VAL A 33 -24.58 -15.92 20.23
CA VAL A 33 -25.36 -16.95 20.92
C VAL A 33 -24.46 -17.76 21.86
N SER A 34 -23.27 -18.14 21.45
CA SER A 34 -22.34 -18.93 22.27
C SER A 34 -21.87 -18.18 23.52
N GLU A 35 -21.85 -16.88 23.52
CA GLU A 35 -21.42 -16.00 24.60
C GLU A 35 -22.58 -15.40 25.43
N GLU A 36 -23.83 -15.82 25.13
CA GLU A 36 -25.02 -15.25 25.74
C GLU A 36 -25.17 -13.73 25.58
N GLN A 37 -24.65 -13.21 24.46
CA GLN A 37 -24.66 -11.77 24.11
C GLN A 37 -25.66 -11.45 23.00
N GLU A 38 -26.79 -12.16 22.97
CA GLU A 38 -27.84 -11.98 21.94
C GLU A 38 -28.36 -10.54 21.84
N TRP A 39 -28.22 -9.73 22.90
CA TRP A 39 -28.56 -8.31 22.89
C TRP A 39 -27.74 -7.47 21.91
N LEU A 40 -26.56 -7.95 21.48
CA LEU A 40 -25.75 -7.33 20.44
C LEU A 40 -26.28 -7.62 19.01
N MET A 41 -27.17 -8.60 18.87
CA MET A 41 -27.78 -8.94 17.60
C MET A 41 -28.96 -8.00 17.27
N ASN A 42 -28.67 -6.71 17.18
CA ASN A 42 -29.64 -5.66 16.83
C ASN A 42 -29.38 -5.10 15.44
N GLU A 43 -30.39 -4.43 14.88
CA GLU A 43 -30.34 -3.88 13.53
C GLU A 43 -29.20 -2.87 13.36
N GLU A 44 -28.92 -2.06 14.37
CA GLU A 44 -27.86 -1.04 14.35
C GLU A 44 -26.48 -1.66 14.21
N ASN A 45 -26.18 -2.75 14.92
CA ASN A 45 -24.92 -3.47 14.82
C ASN A 45 -24.77 -4.19 13.47
N TYR A 46 -25.87 -4.76 12.94
CA TYR A 46 -25.83 -5.35 11.62
C TYR A 46 -25.58 -4.33 10.51
N ASP A 47 -26.20 -3.18 10.57
CA ASP A 47 -25.95 -2.10 9.60
C ASP A 47 -24.52 -1.59 9.67
N LEU A 48 -23.97 -1.44 10.87
CA LEU A 48 -22.58 -1.07 11.09
C LEU A 48 -21.64 -2.12 10.51
N LEU A 49 -21.87 -3.41 10.78
CA LEU A 49 -21.05 -4.51 10.26
C LEU A 49 -21.17 -4.63 8.74
N CYS A 50 -22.36 -4.43 8.15
CA CYS A 50 -22.54 -4.36 6.69
C CYS A 50 -21.70 -3.25 6.07
N ASN A 51 -21.68 -2.09 6.70
CA ASN A 51 -20.85 -0.96 6.22
C ASN A 51 -19.35 -1.27 6.32
N LEU A 52 -18.91 -1.86 7.41
CA LEU A 52 -17.50 -2.25 7.61
C LEU A 52 -17.07 -3.39 6.67
N ALA A 53 -17.95 -4.32 6.35
CA ALA A 53 -17.67 -5.35 5.35
C ALA A 53 -17.50 -4.75 3.94
N ALA A 54 -18.28 -3.69 3.60
CA ALA A 54 -18.10 -2.96 2.35
C ALA A 54 -16.84 -2.09 2.33
N HIS A 55 -16.41 -1.60 3.50
CA HIS A 55 -15.26 -0.71 3.68
C HIS A 55 -14.34 -1.22 4.79
N PRO A 56 -13.54 -2.27 4.55
CA PRO A 56 -12.70 -2.88 5.59
C PRO A 56 -11.66 -1.92 6.17
N ILE A 57 -11.47 -2.01 7.48
CA ILE A 57 -10.51 -1.22 8.24
C ILE A 57 -9.08 -1.71 7.94
N ASP A 58 -8.17 -0.79 7.61
CA ASP A 58 -6.74 -1.13 7.50
C ASP A 58 -6.13 -1.27 8.90
N LEU A 59 -5.85 -2.51 9.31
CA LEU A 59 -5.31 -2.81 10.65
C LEU A 59 -4.01 -2.07 10.97
N ASN A 60 -3.14 -1.88 10.00
CA ASN A 60 -1.87 -1.21 10.22
C ASN A 60 -2.02 0.30 10.50
N LYS A 61 -3.20 0.87 10.20
CA LYS A 61 -3.55 2.27 10.42
C LYS A 61 -4.73 2.44 11.38
N ALA A 62 -5.24 1.33 11.89
CA ALA A 62 -6.41 1.35 12.76
C ALA A 62 -6.13 2.10 14.05
N THR A 63 -7.06 2.96 14.45
CA THR A 63 -7.06 3.57 15.76
C THR A 63 -7.84 2.70 16.75
N ARG A 64 -7.67 2.95 18.05
CA ARG A 64 -8.44 2.27 19.10
C ARG A 64 -9.94 2.43 18.86
N GLU A 65 -10.38 3.66 18.59
CA GLU A 65 -11.77 3.99 18.40
C GLU A 65 -12.39 3.27 17.19
N ALA A 66 -11.59 3.06 16.14
CA ALA A 66 -12.04 2.33 14.95
C ALA A 66 -12.25 0.83 15.24
N LEU A 67 -11.42 0.23 16.08
CA LEU A 67 -11.56 -1.18 16.47
C LEU A 67 -12.63 -1.38 17.55
N GLU A 68 -12.83 -0.41 18.44
CA GLU A 68 -13.88 -0.45 19.46
C GLU A 68 -15.30 -0.32 18.87
N GLN A 69 -15.43 0.11 17.61
CA GLN A 69 -16.71 0.06 16.89
C GLN A 69 -17.18 -1.36 16.58
N LEU A 70 -16.29 -2.35 16.61
CA LEU A 70 -16.65 -3.75 16.35
C LEU A 70 -17.29 -4.36 17.60
N PRO A 71 -18.62 -4.65 17.57
CA PRO A 71 -19.36 -5.02 18.78
C PRO A 71 -18.95 -6.37 19.39
N PHE A 72 -18.26 -7.20 18.61
CA PHE A 72 -17.77 -8.51 19.06
C PHE A 72 -16.37 -8.49 19.66
N LEU A 73 -15.69 -7.34 19.68
CA LEU A 73 -14.38 -7.20 20.30
C LEU A 73 -14.49 -6.58 21.70
N THR A 74 -13.73 -7.14 22.64
CA THR A 74 -13.56 -6.53 23.95
C THR A 74 -12.43 -5.52 23.96
N ALA A 75 -12.45 -4.56 24.89
CA ALA A 75 -11.38 -3.56 25.03
C ALA A 75 -9.99 -4.21 25.22
N THR A 76 -9.91 -5.33 25.93
CA THR A 76 -8.66 -6.08 26.13
C THR A 76 -8.14 -6.68 24.82
N GLN A 77 -9.02 -7.17 23.96
CA GLN A 77 -8.65 -7.70 22.65
C GLN A 77 -8.20 -6.60 21.69
N VAL A 78 -8.88 -5.46 21.72
CA VAL A 78 -8.45 -4.27 20.95
C VAL A 78 -7.05 -3.82 21.37
N GLU A 79 -6.77 -3.77 22.69
CA GLU A 79 -5.44 -3.44 23.18
C GLU A 79 -4.38 -4.46 22.75
N ALA A 80 -4.71 -5.75 22.78
CA ALA A 80 -3.78 -6.79 22.33
C ALA A 80 -3.46 -6.71 20.84
N ILE A 81 -4.46 -6.41 20.00
CA ILE A 81 -4.25 -6.18 18.56
C ILE A 81 -3.32 -4.98 18.34
N LEU A 82 -3.59 -3.86 19.00
CA LEU A 82 -2.75 -2.66 18.87
C LEU A 82 -1.34 -2.87 19.42
N ALA A 83 -1.20 -3.60 20.53
CA ALA A 83 0.10 -3.95 21.10
C ALA A 83 0.92 -4.83 20.14
N TYR A 84 0.26 -5.81 19.49
CA TYR A 84 0.90 -6.65 18.48
C TYR A 84 1.39 -5.81 17.29
N ILE A 85 0.53 -4.93 16.75
CA ILE A 85 0.89 -4.04 15.65
C ILE A 85 2.08 -3.15 16.01
N TYR A 86 2.09 -2.61 17.23
CA TYR A 86 3.18 -1.78 17.73
C TYR A 86 4.50 -2.56 17.89
N GLN A 87 4.43 -3.75 18.48
CA GLN A 87 5.59 -4.61 18.75
C GLN A 87 6.27 -5.09 17.47
N TYR A 88 5.48 -5.51 16.47
CA TYR A 88 5.98 -6.07 15.20
C TYR A 88 6.06 -5.04 14.06
N ARG A 89 5.75 -3.77 14.36
CA ARG A 89 5.73 -2.66 13.38
C ARG A 89 4.77 -2.88 12.21
N GLY A 90 3.63 -3.48 12.50
CA GLY A 90 2.57 -3.80 11.56
C GLY A 90 2.41 -5.30 11.35
N MET A 91 1.25 -5.66 10.83
CA MET A 91 0.92 -7.01 10.38
C MET A 91 1.19 -7.13 8.88
N ARG A 92 1.57 -8.31 8.43
CA ARG A 92 1.82 -8.63 7.02
C ARG A 92 0.68 -9.43 6.41
N SER A 93 -0.04 -10.18 7.22
CA SER A 93 -1.17 -11.00 6.80
C SER A 93 -2.26 -11.06 7.88
N VAL A 94 -3.51 -11.23 7.46
CA VAL A 94 -4.65 -11.39 8.38
C VAL A 94 -4.49 -12.64 9.25
N GLY A 95 -3.79 -13.68 8.77
CA GLY A 95 -3.51 -14.89 9.53
C GLY A 95 -2.69 -14.66 10.81
N GLU A 96 -1.99 -13.53 10.93
CA GLU A 96 -1.26 -13.17 12.16
C GLU A 96 -2.19 -12.85 13.34
N LEU A 97 -3.48 -12.59 13.09
CA LEU A 97 -4.48 -12.44 14.16
C LEU A 97 -4.57 -13.68 15.04
N LEU A 98 -4.34 -14.87 14.49
CA LEU A 98 -4.32 -16.12 15.22
C LEU A 98 -3.13 -16.26 16.20
N MET A 99 -2.12 -15.39 16.09
CA MET A 99 -0.96 -15.37 16.99
C MET A 99 -1.22 -14.53 18.25
N ILE A 100 -2.35 -13.84 18.32
CA ILE A 100 -2.73 -13.01 19.46
C ILE A 100 -3.48 -13.89 20.46
N GLU A 101 -2.84 -14.23 21.59
CA GLU A 101 -3.37 -15.16 22.59
C GLU A 101 -4.74 -14.77 23.15
N SER A 102 -5.05 -13.48 23.21
CA SER A 102 -6.33 -12.97 23.72
C SER A 102 -7.47 -13.01 22.69
N LEU A 103 -7.17 -13.37 21.43
CA LEU A 103 -8.14 -13.40 20.35
C LEU A 103 -8.45 -14.86 19.98
N ASP A 104 -9.70 -15.27 20.16
CA ASP A 104 -10.15 -16.60 19.80
C ASP A 104 -10.13 -16.81 18.28
N ALA A 105 -10.04 -18.08 17.85
CA ALA A 105 -10.08 -18.42 16.44
C ALA A 105 -11.36 -17.94 15.75
N ALA A 106 -12.52 -18.09 16.41
CA ALA A 106 -13.81 -17.63 15.87
C ALA A 106 -13.85 -16.10 15.68
N ARG A 107 -13.35 -15.33 16.67
CA ARG A 107 -13.24 -13.87 16.54
C ARG A 107 -12.21 -13.45 15.50
N SER A 108 -11.09 -14.16 15.39
CA SER A 108 -10.08 -13.91 14.37
C SER A 108 -10.64 -14.12 12.97
N GLU A 109 -11.41 -15.19 12.77
CA GLU A 109 -12.08 -15.50 11.52
C GLU A 109 -13.13 -14.42 11.20
N LEU A 110 -14.00 -14.09 12.14
CA LEU A 110 -15.00 -13.05 11.99
C LEU A 110 -14.35 -11.69 11.69
N LEU A 111 -13.29 -11.32 12.40
CA LEU A 111 -12.57 -10.06 12.18
C LEU A 111 -11.98 -9.97 10.78
N SER A 112 -11.58 -11.11 10.18
CA SER A 112 -11.00 -11.15 8.83
C SER A 112 -11.90 -10.57 7.74
N TYR A 113 -13.22 -10.57 7.94
CA TYR A 113 -14.18 -10.00 7.00
C TYR A 113 -14.26 -8.47 7.06
N PHE A 114 -13.85 -7.87 8.16
CA PHE A 114 -13.97 -6.43 8.42
C PHE A 114 -12.66 -5.67 8.37
N VAL A 115 -11.55 -6.40 8.20
CA VAL A 115 -10.22 -5.79 8.19
C VAL A 115 -9.44 -6.14 6.94
N THR A 116 -8.56 -5.25 6.57
CA THR A 116 -7.58 -5.46 5.50
C THR A 116 -6.19 -5.09 6.01
N ILE A 117 -5.18 -5.67 5.39
CA ILE A 117 -3.79 -5.33 5.69
C ILE A 117 -3.16 -4.76 4.44
N LYS A 118 -2.93 -3.45 4.45
CA LYS A 118 -2.14 -2.79 3.42
C LYS A 118 -0.70 -2.77 3.90
N VAL A 119 0.08 -3.68 3.36
CA VAL A 119 1.54 -3.63 3.55
C VAL A 119 2.03 -2.43 2.76
N GLU A 120 2.48 -1.39 3.46
CA GLU A 120 3.20 -0.31 2.80
C GLU A 120 4.51 -0.93 2.29
N GLU A 121 4.61 -1.10 0.98
CA GLU A 121 5.90 -1.40 0.37
C GLU A 121 6.87 -0.31 0.82
N GLN A 122 7.81 -0.68 1.67
CA GLN A 122 8.90 0.22 2.04
C GLN A 122 9.58 0.61 0.74
N ARG A 123 9.34 1.85 0.28
CA ARG A 123 10.02 2.38 -0.89
C ARG A 123 11.51 2.29 -0.61
N HIS A 124 12.12 1.25 -1.14
CA HIS A 124 13.56 1.07 -1.02
C HIS A 124 14.23 2.11 -1.91
N TYR A 125 14.58 3.25 -1.30
CA TYR A 125 15.31 4.28 -2.00
C TYR A 125 16.70 3.72 -2.32
N PRO A 126 17.12 3.77 -3.60
CA PRO A 126 18.42 3.29 -3.98
C PRO A 126 19.53 4.10 -3.29
N THR A 127 20.58 3.44 -2.85
CA THR A 127 21.75 4.12 -2.27
C THR A 127 22.47 4.96 -3.33
N LEU A 128 23.17 6.02 -2.92
CA LEU A 128 23.92 6.87 -3.84
C LEU A 128 24.91 6.08 -4.71
N ALA A 129 25.53 5.05 -4.14
CA ALA A 129 26.43 4.17 -4.87
C ALA A 129 25.68 3.43 -6.00
N MET A 130 24.50 2.91 -5.73
CA MET A 130 23.65 2.21 -6.70
C MET A 130 23.12 3.16 -7.79
N ILE A 131 22.81 4.41 -7.42
CA ILE A 131 22.42 5.46 -8.37
C ILE A 131 23.54 5.76 -9.35
N LEU A 132 24.77 5.94 -8.84
CA LEU A 132 25.96 6.22 -9.66
C LEU A 132 26.32 5.03 -10.56
N GLU A 133 26.26 3.79 -10.04
CA GLU A 133 26.62 2.59 -10.78
C GLU A 133 25.63 2.27 -11.91
N ARG A 134 24.32 2.47 -11.67
CA ARG A 134 23.27 2.14 -12.64
C ARG A 134 22.82 3.32 -13.48
N GLY A 135 23.29 4.53 -13.18
CA GLY A 135 22.98 5.72 -13.93
C GLY A 135 23.66 5.74 -15.31
N LYS A 136 23.04 6.46 -16.26
CA LYS A 136 23.64 6.74 -17.57
C LYS A 136 24.53 7.98 -17.45
N HIS A 137 25.76 7.84 -17.83
CA HIS A 137 26.76 8.90 -17.82
C HIS A 137 27.11 9.28 -19.26
N ASP A 138 26.71 10.47 -19.70
CA ASP A 138 27.01 11.00 -21.02
C ASP A 138 28.08 12.08 -20.89
N ILE A 139 29.26 11.83 -21.46
CA ILE A 139 30.36 12.78 -21.49
C ILE A 139 30.54 13.24 -22.94
N THR A 140 30.29 14.50 -23.20
CA THR A 140 30.50 15.11 -24.54
C THR A 140 31.66 16.08 -24.46
N LEU A 141 32.75 15.76 -25.13
CA LEU A 141 33.89 16.66 -25.35
C LEU A 141 33.76 17.27 -26.73
N THR A 142 33.64 18.60 -26.82
CA THR A 142 33.62 19.33 -28.08
C THR A 142 34.87 20.17 -28.19
N MET A 143 35.61 19.98 -29.29
CA MET A 143 36.77 20.77 -29.64
C MET A 143 36.52 21.47 -30.96
N LYS A 144 36.64 22.79 -30.97
CA LYS A 144 36.53 23.60 -32.17
C LYS A 144 37.93 24.08 -32.56
N VAL A 145 38.33 23.72 -33.78
CA VAL A 145 39.60 24.13 -34.38
C VAL A 145 39.26 25.00 -35.58
N SER A 146 39.77 26.23 -35.62
CA SER A 146 39.63 27.12 -36.77
C SER A 146 40.71 26.82 -37.76
N PHE A 147 40.38 26.41 -38.98
CA PHE A 147 41.34 26.16 -40.07
C PHE A 147 41.75 27.40 -40.83
N TYR A 148 41.31 28.59 -40.41
CA TYR A 148 41.64 29.86 -40.98
C TYR A 148 42.14 30.83 -39.91
N GLU A 149 43.07 31.70 -40.27
CA GLU A 149 43.57 32.76 -39.39
C GLU A 149 42.52 33.85 -39.23
N ARG A 150 42.11 34.12 -37.99
CA ARG A 150 41.22 35.25 -37.68
C ARG A 150 42.05 36.52 -37.52
N LYS A 151 41.44 37.69 -37.81
CA LYS A 151 42.14 38.98 -37.63
C LYS A 151 42.67 39.19 -36.21
N GLY A 152 42.03 38.61 -35.19
CA GLY A 152 42.49 38.69 -33.82
C GLY A 152 43.62 37.74 -33.45
N ASP A 153 43.81 36.64 -34.21
CA ASP A 153 44.89 35.68 -33.98
C ASP A 153 46.25 36.31 -34.33
N LYS A 154 46.29 37.14 -35.38
CA LYS A 154 47.49 37.88 -35.82
C LYS A 154 47.94 38.92 -34.79
N ASN A 155 47.05 39.48 -34.01
CA ASN A 155 47.32 40.55 -33.05
C ASN A 155 47.37 40.05 -31.59
N GLY A 156 47.22 38.75 -31.36
CA GLY A 156 47.29 38.15 -30.02
C GLY A 156 46.09 38.45 -29.12
N TYR A 157 45.00 39.04 -29.63
CA TYR A 157 43.85 39.42 -28.82
C TYR A 157 42.91 38.26 -28.46
N LEU A 158 42.90 37.19 -29.27
CA LEU A 158 41.93 36.08 -29.11
C LEU A 158 42.47 34.95 -28.19
N GLY A 159 43.70 35.10 -27.69
CA GLY A 159 44.31 34.10 -26.80
C GLY A 159 44.47 32.73 -27.49
N TYR A 160 43.97 31.68 -26.91
CA TYR A 160 44.15 30.33 -27.41
C TYR A 160 43.27 30.05 -28.65
N PRO A 161 43.82 29.50 -29.76
CA PRO A 161 43.08 29.33 -31.01
C PRO A 161 42.03 28.22 -31.02
N TYR A 162 42.04 27.41 -29.98
CA TYR A 162 41.12 26.28 -29.86
C TYR A 162 40.08 26.55 -28.77
N THR A 163 38.85 26.11 -28.99
CA THR A 163 37.79 26.16 -27.99
C THR A 163 37.45 24.74 -27.56
N HIS A 164 37.55 24.48 -26.26
CA HIS A 164 37.17 23.21 -25.68
C HIS A 164 35.92 23.41 -24.85
N SER A 165 34.97 22.50 -24.96
CA SER A 165 33.83 22.43 -24.05
C SER A 165 33.60 20.99 -23.60
N LEU A 166 33.44 20.79 -22.30
CA LEU A 166 33.08 19.53 -21.69
C LEU A 166 31.65 19.64 -21.16
N ARG A 167 30.81 18.73 -21.59
CA ARG A 167 29.47 18.58 -21.06
C ARG A 167 29.36 17.20 -20.42
N TYR A 168 28.96 17.17 -19.15
CA TYR A 168 28.60 15.96 -18.45
C TYR A 168 27.08 15.97 -18.19
N LYS A 169 26.40 14.90 -18.56
CA LYS A 169 24.98 14.68 -18.29
C LYS A 169 24.86 13.34 -17.57
N PHE A 170 24.17 13.38 -16.43
CA PHE A 170 23.81 12.21 -15.66
C PHE A 170 22.30 12.02 -15.71
N SER A 171 21.84 10.80 -15.89
CA SER A 171 20.42 10.44 -15.78
C SER A 171 20.26 9.08 -15.11
N TYR A 172 19.34 9.03 -14.14
CA TYR A 172 18.99 7.81 -13.42
C TYR A 172 17.49 7.67 -13.38
N SER A 173 16.96 6.58 -14.01
CA SER A 173 15.52 6.39 -14.18
C SER A 173 14.85 7.51 -14.99
N ASP A 174 13.56 7.34 -15.28
CA ASP A 174 12.76 8.33 -16.05
C ASP A 174 12.34 9.56 -15.22
N TYR A 175 12.77 9.63 -13.95
CA TYR A 175 12.39 10.69 -13.00
C TYR A 175 13.48 11.73 -12.72
N PHE A 176 14.69 11.59 -13.36
CA PHE A 176 15.80 12.54 -13.24
C PHE A 176 16.48 12.78 -14.59
#